data_e22e0a101e3ba55d6f8ee8270e945dad
#
_entry.id   e22e0a101e3ba55d6f8ee8270e945dad
#
_cell.length_a   1.000
_cell.length_b   1.000
_cell.length_c   1.000
_cell.angle_alpha   90.00
_cell.angle_beta   90.00
_cell.angle_gamma   90.00
#
_symmetry.space_group_name_H-M   'P 1'
#
loop_
_entity.id
_entity.type
_entity.pdbx_description
1 polymer ?
#
loop_
_entity_poly.entity_id
_entity_poly.type
_entity_poly.pdbx_seq_one_letter_code
_entity_poly.pdbx_strand_id
1 'polypeptide(L)'
;MSAEPSESGDAGQSRIQGLAIVATPIGNAGDITLRALEVLKSVDAILCEDTRVSPKLLARHGIRRPLVAYHEHNAERMRPLILERLRRGESLALISDAGQPLVSDPGFKLVRAALAEGLPVTALPGPSAALTALVLSGLPTDRFFFAGFLPPKTVPRRRELGELAAIPGSLIFFEGASRLPAALADMAAVLGPRPAAVARELTKLFEEVRRAPLDELAAHYATAGPPKGEITIVVGPPEAAAAPAGAAIDEALAGALSRLSLRDAVDSVATALGLPRREVYARALQLSARSPADTEGETDET
;
A
#
# COMPACT_ATOMS: atom_id res chain seq x y z
N MET A 1 -39.01 7.40 -29.06
CA MET A 1 -38.82 8.26 -27.87
C MET A 1 -37.38 8.11 -27.42
N SER A 2 -36.51 8.99 -27.93
CA SER A 2 -35.07 8.99 -27.65
C SER A 2 -34.85 9.77 -26.36
N ALA A 3 -34.35 9.11 -25.34
CA ALA A 3 -33.93 9.77 -24.11
C ALA A 3 -32.57 10.44 -24.38
N GLU A 4 -32.54 11.75 -24.36
CA GLU A 4 -31.28 12.52 -24.35
C GLU A 4 -30.52 12.25 -23.06
N PRO A 5 -29.19 12.13 -23.11
CA PRO A 5 -28.37 12.06 -21.90
C PRO A 5 -28.41 13.43 -21.23
N SER A 6 -28.87 13.48 -19.98
CA SER A 6 -28.80 14.65 -19.13
C SER A 6 -27.33 15.09 -19.00
N GLU A 7 -27.03 16.26 -19.54
CA GLU A 7 -25.77 16.97 -19.23
C GLU A 7 -25.69 17.14 -17.71
N SER A 8 -24.76 16.44 -17.11
CA SER A 8 -24.36 16.68 -15.73
C SER A 8 -23.74 18.08 -15.69
N GLY A 9 -24.52 19.02 -15.20
CA GLY A 9 -24.17 20.42 -15.12
C GLY A 9 -22.77 20.62 -14.53
N ASP A 10 -22.04 21.49 -15.17
CA ASP A 10 -20.92 22.25 -14.64
C ASP A 10 -21.37 22.83 -13.28
N ALA A 11 -21.09 22.09 -12.21
CA ALA A 11 -21.37 22.52 -10.86
C ALA A 11 -20.45 23.71 -10.60
N GLY A 12 -21.00 24.89 -10.72
CA GLY A 12 -20.34 26.16 -10.54
C GLY A 12 -19.38 26.06 -9.36
N GLN A 13 -18.13 26.45 -9.60
CA GLN A 13 -16.99 26.38 -8.68
C GLN A 13 -17.33 26.93 -7.30
N SER A 14 -17.98 26.12 -6.47
CA SER A 14 -18.24 26.48 -5.08
C SER A 14 -16.92 26.40 -4.34
N ARG A 15 -16.47 27.52 -3.83
CA ARG A 15 -15.30 27.61 -2.95
C ARG A 15 -15.34 26.48 -1.93
N ILE A 16 -14.27 25.68 -1.85
CA ILE A 16 -14.18 24.59 -0.86
C ILE A 16 -14.26 25.23 0.53
N GLN A 17 -15.16 24.72 1.36
CA GLN A 17 -15.25 25.10 2.76
C GLN A 17 -14.37 24.18 3.61
N GLY A 18 -13.72 24.72 4.64
CA GLY A 18 -12.93 23.96 5.57
C GLY A 18 -11.52 23.61 5.07
N LEU A 19 -11.07 22.40 5.34
CA LEU A 19 -9.72 21.93 5.06
C LEU A 19 -9.69 21.06 3.81
N ALA A 20 -8.94 21.46 2.78
CA ALA A 20 -8.65 20.67 1.59
C ALA A 20 -7.27 20.02 1.69
N ILE A 21 -7.19 18.71 1.53
CA ILE A 21 -5.94 17.97 1.40
C ILE A 21 -5.62 17.84 -0.09
N VAL A 22 -4.53 18.45 -0.54
CA VAL A 22 -4.24 18.59 -1.96
C VAL A 22 -2.94 17.89 -2.33
N ALA A 23 -3.01 16.87 -3.16
CA ALA A 23 -1.84 16.19 -3.68
C ALA A 23 -1.04 17.11 -4.62
N THR A 24 0.28 17.06 -4.50
CA THR A 24 1.23 17.81 -5.32
C THR A 24 2.06 16.87 -6.21
N PRO A 25 2.67 17.37 -7.28
CA PRO A 25 3.54 16.56 -8.13
C PRO A 25 4.68 15.88 -7.38
N ILE A 26 5.04 14.66 -7.80
CA ILE A 26 6.17 13.91 -7.23
C ILE A 26 7.49 14.12 -8.00
N GLY A 27 7.47 14.99 -9.00
CA GLY A 27 8.65 15.28 -9.85
C GLY A 27 8.28 16.13 -11.04
N ASN A 28 7.31 15.71 -11.84
CA ASN A 28 6.82 16.47 -12.98
C ASN A 28 5.72 17.44 -12.57
N ALA A 29 5.98 18.73 -12.66
CA ALA A 29 5.00 19.77 -12.28
C ALA A 29 3.70 19.72 -13.11
N GLY A 30 3.71 19.05 -14.27
CA GLY A 30 2.51 18.83 -15.08
C GLY A 30 1.53 17.81 -14.51
N ASP A 31 1.92 17.02 -13.51
CA ASP A 31 1.06 16.01 -12.89
C ASP A 31 0.06 16.62 -11.88
N ILE A 32 0.10 17.90 -11.63
CA ILE A 32 -0.90 18.56 -10.80
C ILE A 32 -2.26 18.55 -11.49
N THR A 33 -3.33 18.23 -10.74
CA THR A 33 -4.67 18.20 -11.34
C THR A 33 -5.24 19.60 -11.52
N LEU A 34 -6.11 19.78 -12.54
CA LEU A 34 -6.81 21.04 -12.77
C LEU A 34 -7.60 21.49 -11.53
N ARG A 35 -8.30 20.56 -10.89
CA ARG A 35 -9.06 20.84 -9.66
C ARG A 35 -8.16 21.26 -8.50
N ALA A 36 -6.95 20.69 -8.38
CA ALA A 36 -5.97 21.14 -7.38
C ALA A 36 -5.55 22.60 -7.62
N LEU A 37 -5.30 22.97 -8.87
CA LEU A 37 -4.95 24.36 -9.23
C LEU A 37 -6.07 25.34 -8.88
N GLU A 38 -7.32 24.99 -9.19
CA GLU A 38 -8.50 25.81 -8.86
C GLU A 38 -8.66 26.01 -7.36
N VAL A 39 -8.56 24.92 -6.59
CA VAL A 39 -8.66 24.97 -5.14
C VAL A 39 -7.55 25.81 -4.54
N LEU A 40 -6.30 25.59 -4.95
CA LEU A 40 -5.15 26.35 -4.45
C LEU A 40 -5.23 27.85 -4.79
N LYS A 41 -5.93 28.21 -5.89
CA LYS A 41 -6.23 29.62 -6.24
C LYS A 41 -7.35 30.23 -5.41
N SER A 42 -8.25 29.44 -4.84
CA SER A 42 -9.49 29.91 -4.18
C SER A 42 -9.41 29.96 -2.64
N VAL A 43 -8.54 29.16 -2.01
CA VAL A 43 -8.42 29.09 -0.53
C VAL A 43 -7.86 30.36 0.08
N ASP A 44 -8.11 30.59 1.37
CA ASP A 44 -7.61 31.76 2.11
C ASP A 44 -6.14 31.66 2.43
N ALA A 45 -5.64 30.44 2.68
CA ALA A 45 -4.21 30.17 2.89
C ALA A 45 -3.86 28.72 2.56
N ILE A 46 -2.58 28.48 2.29
CA ILE A 46 -2.01 27.18 2.00
C ILE A 46 -1.07 26.79 3.14
N LEU A 47 -1.35 25.66 3.78
CA LEU A 47 -0.47 25.01 4.75
C LEU A 47 0.53 24.17 3.98
N CYS A 48 1.82 24.33 4.23
CA CYS A 48 2.89 23.59 3.55
C CYS A 48 4.01 23.22 4.51
N GLU A 49 4.73 22.16 4.20
CA GLU A 49 5.84 21.69 5.03
C GLU A 49 7.02 22.67 4.97
N ASP A 50 7.50 22.97 3.77
CA ASP A 50 8.59 23.93 3.56
C ASP A 50 8.13 25.12 2.71
N THR A 51 8.06 26.28 3.36
CA THR A 51 7.72 27.56 2.71
C THR A 51 8.77 28.07 1.71
N ARG A 52 9.90 27.34 1.51
CA ARG A 52 10.93 27.63 0.51
C ARG A 52 10.76 26.76 -0.74
N VAL A 53 10.15 25.57 -0.61
CA VAL A 53 9.95 24.59 -1.69
C VAL A 53 8.63 24.84 -2.40
N SER A 54 7.54 24.84 -1.65
CA SER A 54 6.18 25.00 -2.18
C SER A 54 5.96 26.24 -3.06
N PRO A 55 6.59 27.42 -2.80
CA PRO A 55 6.43 28.61 -3.64
C PRO A 55 6.83 28.41 -5.09
N LYS A 56 7.80 27.53 -5.38
CA LYS A 56 8.26 27.26 -6.76
C LYS A 56 7.16 26.63 -7.59
N LEU A 57 6.45 25.64 -7.03
CA LEU A 57 5.29 25.01 -7.69
C LEU A 57 4.16 26.03 -7.88
N LEU A 58 3.80 26.75 -6.81
CA LEU A 58 2.70 27.70 -6.83
C LEU A 58 2.94 28.85 -7.84
N ALA A 59 4.15 29.39 -7.86
CA ALA A 59 4.52 30.45 -8.80
C ALA A 59 4.46 30.00 -10.25
N ARG A 60 4.85 28.75 -10.56
CA ARG A 60 4.74 28.15 -11.91
C ARG A 60 3.30 28.16 -12.43
N HIS A 61 2.32 28.04 -11.55
CA HIS A 61 0.89 28.04 -11.89
C HIS A 61 0.18 29.36 -11.58
N GLY A 62 0.93 30.44 -11.30
CA GLY A 62 0.38 31.77 -11.04
C GLY A 62 -0.43 31.87 -9.74
N ILE A 63 -0.21 30.95 -8.77
CA ILE A 63 -0.92 30.92 -7.50
C ILE A 63 -0.20 31.83 -6.50
N ARG A 64 -0.94 32.82 -5.96
CA ARG A 64 -0.45 33.78 -4.97
C ARG A 64 -1.39 33.76 -3.77
N ARG A 65 -1.08 32.93 -2.79
CA ARG A 65 -1.85 32.79 -1.53
C ARG A 65 -0.90 32.85 -0.34
N PRO A 66 -1.37 33.31 0.82
CA PRO A 66 -0.61 33.25 2.06
C PRO A 66 -0.15 31.82 2.35
N LEU A 67 1.11 31.65 2.67
CA LEU A 67 1.68 30.34 3.06
C LEU A 67 1.84 30.29 4.57
N VAL A 68 1.47 29.17 5.15
CA VAL A 68 1.60 28.90 6.58
C VAL A 68 2.43 27.62 6.75
N ALA A 69 3.56 27.70 7.41
CA ALA A 69 4.38 26.53 7.70
C ALA A 69 3.63 25.57 8.64
N TYR A 70 3.49 24.33 8.21
CA TYR A 70 2.91 23.25 8.99
C TYR A 70 3.71 21.95 8.77
N HIS A 71 4.60 21.65 9.68
CA HIS A 71 5.49 20.51 9.66
C HIS A 71 5.53 19.84 11.03
N GLU A 72 6.11 18.67 11.16
CA GLU A 72 6.07 17.85 12.37
C GLU A 72 6.52 18.61 13.63
N HIS A 73 7.58 19.42 13.53
CA HIS A 73 8.13 20.17 14.67
C HIS A 73 7.25 21.33 15.16
N ASN A 74 6.36 21.88 14.33
CA ASN A 74 5.49 23.00 14.73
C ASN A 74 4.00 22.60 14.83
N ALA A 75 3.62 21.40 14.39
CA ALA A 75 2.24 20.96 14.26
C ALA A 75 1.43 21.08 15.56
N GLU A 76 2.01 20.80 16.71
CA GLU A 76 1.31 20.91 18.00
C GLU A 76 0.90 22.35 18.31
N ARG A 77 1.79 23.31 18.09
CA ARG A 77 1.53 24.72 18.29
C ARG A 77 0.58 25.29 17.24
N MET A 78 0.73 24.88 15.98
CA MET A 78 -0.03 25.43 14.87
C MET A 78 -1.46 24.88 14.78
N ARG A 79 -1.69 23.63 15.19
CA ARG A 79 -2.99 22.96 15.08
C ARG A 79 -4.15 23.77 15.69
N PRO A 80 -4.10 24.24 16.96
CA PRO A 80 -5.20 25.01 17.51
C PRO A 80 -5.46 26.31 16.76
N LEU A 81 -4.43 26.98 16.23
CA LEU A 81 -4.57 28.21 15.45
C LEU A 81 -5.25 27.93 14.09
N ILE A 82 -4.92 26.82 13.46
CA ILE A 82 -5.53 26.39 12.18
C ILE A 82 -7.01 26.00 12.41
N LEU A 83 -7.32 25.26 13.47
CA LEU A 83 -8.70 24.91 13.80
C LEU A 83 -9.55 26.15 14.08
N GLU A 84 -9.01 27.15 14.75
CA GLU A 84 -9.69 28.43 14.98
C GLU A 84 -10.02 29.16 13.67
N ARG A 85 -9.10 29.17 12.69
CA ARG A 85 -9.34 29.73 11.36
C ARG A 85 -10.46 28.97 10.63
N LEU A 86 -10.44 27.64 10.69
CA LEU A 86 -11.49 26.79 10.09
C LEU A 86 -12.86 27.03 10.73
N ARG A 87 -12.94 27.20 12.07
CA ARG A 87 -14.18 27.56 12.80
C ARG A 87 -14.75 28.92 12.38
N ARG A 88 -13.88 29.85 11.98
CA ARG A 88 -14.30 31.16 11.43
C ARG A 88 -14.77 31.08 9.98
N GLY A 89 -14.81 29.88 9.38
CA GLY A 89 -15.24 29.67 8.01
C GLY A 89 -14.16 29.93 6.96
N GLU A 90 -12.89 30.07 7.35
CA GLU A 90 -11.81 30.15 6.38
C GLU A 90 -11.62 28.80 5.67
N SER A 91 -11.30 28.84 4.39
CA SER A 91 -10.92 27.70 3.59
C SER A 91 -9.40 27.57 3.51
N LEU A 92 -8.87 26.43 3.93
CA LEU A 92 -7.44 26.18 3.96
C LEU A 92 -7.08 24.96 3.11
N ALA A 93 -5.94 24.99 2.43
CA ALA A 93 -5.41 23.81 1.75
C ALA A 93 -4.15 23.32 2.48
N LEU A 94 -4.03 22.02 2.68
CA LEU A 94 -2.79 21.39 3.12
C LEU A 94 -2.14 20.70 1.93
N ILE A 95 -0.90 21.06 1.65
CA ILE A 95 -0.05 20.42 0.63
C ILE A 95 1.21 19.84 1.28
N SER A 96 1.78 18.81 0.67
CA SER A 96 3.13 18.30 0.96
C SER A 96 4.14 18.81 -0.08
N ASP A 97 5.41 18.61 0.18
CA ASP A 97 6.45 18.95 -0.79
C ASP A 97 6.38 18.06 -2.05
N ALA A 98 5.89 16.80 -1.92
CA ALA A 98 5.67 15.89 -3.02
C ALA A 98 4.58 14.84 -2.70
N GLY A 99 3.65 14.62 -3.61
CA GLY A 99 2.64 13.57 -3.53
C GLY A 99 1.45 13.92 -2.63
N GLN A 100 0.86 12.89 -2.03
CA GLN A 100 -0.33 13.01 -1.20
C GLN A 100 0.06 13.37 0.24
N PRO A 101 -0.41 14.52 0.78
CA PRO A 101 -0.19 14.84 2.20
C PRO A 101 -0.70 13.74 3.12
N LEU A 102 -0.16 13.63 4.32
CA LEU A 102 -0.45 12.61 5.35
C LEU A 102 0.17 11.23 5.07
N VAL A 103 0.60 10.95 3.86
CA VAL A 103 1.20 9.65 3.47
C VAL A 103 2.72 9.76 3.63
N SER A 104 3.23 9.38 4.79
CA SER A 104 4.60 9.64 5.28
C SER A 104 4.92 11.13 5.50
N ASP A 105 3.88 11.96 5.59
CA ASP A 105 3.96 13.40 5.72
C ASP A 105 3.13 13.90 6.92
N PRO A 106 3.37 15.11 7.44
CA PRO A 106 2.58 15.68 8.53
C PRO A 106 1.13 15.97 8.09
N GLY A 107 0.19 15.97 9.07
CA GLY A 107 -1.20 16.36 8.81
C GLY A 107 -2.25 15.46 9.44
N PHE A 108 -1.95 14.19 9.71
CA PHE A 108 -2.91 13.23 10.28
C PHE A 108 -3.62 13.75 11.54
N LYS A 109 -2.86 14.32 12.51
CA LYS A 109 -3.43 14.86 13.76
C LYS A 109 -4.31 16.09 13.51
N LEU A 110 -4.02 16.90 12.47
CA LEU A 110 -4.86 18.05 12.09
C LEU A 110 -6.19 17.58 11.50
N VAL A 111 -6.15 16.67 10.52
CA VAL A 111 -7.35 16.13 9.90
C VAL A 111 -8.24 15.46 10.95
N ARG A 112 -7.67 14.63 11.83
CA ARG A 112 -8.41 13.99 12.93
C ARG A 112 -9.07 14.99 13.85
N ALA A 113 -8.38 16.07 14.20
CA ALA A 113 -8.91 17.11 15.07
C ALA A 113 -10.02 17.93 14.39
N ALA A 114 -9.86 18.27 13.09
CA ALA A 114 -10.89 18.96 12.33
C ALA A 114 -12.17 18.12 12.22
N LEU A 115 -12.04 16.82 11.90
CA LEU A 115 -13.18 15.88 11.85
C LEU A 115 -13.86 15.70 13.20
N ALA A 116 -13.11 15.66 14.29
CA ALA A 116 -13.66 15.55 15.65
C ALA A 116 -14.50 16.79 16.06
N GLU A 117 -14.23 17.94 15.46
CA GLU A 117 -15.00 19.17 15.64
C GLU A 117 -16.12 19.37 14.60
N GLY A 118 -16.35 18.39 13.72
CA GLY A 118 -17.36 18.49 12.65
C GLY A 118 -16.99 19.51 11.56
N LEU A 119 -15.73 19.94 11.48
CA LEU A 119 -15.27 20.85 10.45
C LEU A 119 -15.16 20.13 9.11
N PRO A 120 -15.54 20.76 7.98
CA PRO A 120 -15.45 20.14 6.68
C PRO A 120 -14.00 19.81 6.29
N VAL A 121 -13.78 18.56 5.87
CA VAL A 121 -12.50 18.11 5.32
C VAL A 121 -12.74 17.40 4.00
N THR A 122 -11.99 17.77 2.98
CA THR A 122 -12.03 17.10 1.67
C THR A 122 -10.63 16.75 1.20
N ALA A 123 -10.51 15.76 0.33
CA ALA A 123 -9.25 15.39 -0.29
C ALA A 123 -9.36 15.45 -1.81
N LEU A 124 -8.35 15.98 -2.46
CA LEU A 124 -8.22 15.99 -3.90
C LEU A 124 -7.27 14.85 -4.31
N PRO A 125 -7.74 13.87 -5.09
CA PRO A 125 -6.86 12.81 -5.60
C PRO A 125 -5.79 13.42 -6.52
N GLY A 126 -4.64 12.78 -6.56
CA GLY A 126 -3.53 13.26 -7.38
C GLY A 126 -2.31 12.33 -7.32
N PRO A 127 -1.12 12.84 -7.66
CA PRO A 127 0.10 12.06 -7.74
C PRO A 127 0.43 11.31 -6.44
N SER A 128 0.93 10.08 -6.59
CA SER A 128 1.36 9.25 -5.47
C SER A 128 2.53 8.36 -5.90
N ALA A 129 3.70 8.53 -5.29
CA ALA A 129 4.87 7.72 -5.59
C ALA A 129 4.63 6.24 -5.30
N ALA A 130 3.91 5.92 -4.22
CA ALA A 130 3.59 4.54 -3.85
C ALA A 130 2.74 3.84 -4.93
N LEU A 131 1.65 4.47 -5.39
CA LEU A 131 0.79 3.89 -6.42
C LEU A 131 1.45 3.88 -7.79
N THR A 132 2.20 4.92 -8.14
CA THR A 132 2.96 4.96 -9.41
C THR A 132 4.00 3.84 -9.46
N ALA A 133 4.76 3.63 -8.39
CA ALA A 133 5.71 2.53 -8.30
C ALA A 133 5.02 1.17 -8.38
N LEU A 134 3.89 0.98 -7.70
CA LEU A 134 3.12 -0.26 -7.74
C LEU A 134 2.68 -0.60 -9.16
N VAL A 135 2.07 0.35 -9.87
CA VAL A 135 1.63 0.16 -11.28
C VAL A 135 2.80 -0.16 -12.20
N LEU A 136 3.94 0.52 -12.02
CA LEU A 136 5.13 0.29 -12.83
C LEU A 136 5.91 -0.96 -12.44
N SER A 137 5.67 -1.53 -11.26
CA SER A 137 6.41 -2.71 -10.78
C SER A 137 6.14 -3.97 -11.61
N GLY A 138 4.94 -4.11 -12.17
CA GLY A 138 4.47 -5.34 -12.81
C GLY A 138 4.08 -6.44 -11.81
N LEU A 139 4.00 -6.13 -10.53
CA LEU A 139 3.60 -7.03 -9.44
C LEU A 139 2.08 -6.94 -9.21
N PRO A 140 1.46 -7.91 -8.50
CA PRO A 140 0.04 -7.88 -8.18
C PRO A 140 -0.38 -6.57 -7.51
N THR A 141 -1.48 -5.97 -7.99
CA THR A 141 -1.98 -4.67 -7.54
C THR A 141 -3.31 -4.75 -6.78
N ASP A 142 -3.94 -5.91 -6.77
CA ASP A 142 -5.23 -6.17 -6.13
C ASP A 142 -5.17 -6.11 -4.59
N ARG A 143 -4.02 -6.46 -4.02
CA ARG A 143 -3.74 -6.37 -2.59
C ARG A 143 -2.34 -5.82 -2.39
N PHE A 144 -2.23 -4.72 -1.66
CA PHE A 144 -0.93 -4.16 -1.31
C PHE A 144 -0.95 -3.56 0.09
N PHE A 145 0.21 -3.47 0.69
CA PHE A 145 0.45 -2.84 1.98
C PHE A 145 1.54 -1.79 1.84
N PHE A 146 1.22 -0.55 2.17
CA PHE A 146 2.19 0.54 2.22
C PHE A 146 2.80 0.62 3.62
N ALA A 147 4.08 0.33 3.73
CA ALA A 147 4.83 0.30 4.99
C ALA A 147 5.57 1.62 5.29
N GLY A 148 5.67 2.53 4.30
CA GLY A 148 6.43 3.77 4.48
C GLY A 148 7.94 3.53 4.53
N PHE A 149 8.66 4.25 5.41
CA PHE A 149 10.10 4.12 5.60
C PHE A 149 10.44 3.08 6.65
N LEU A 150 11.31 2.14 6.31
CA LEU A 150 11.85 1.18 7.27
C LEU A 150 12.82 1.84 8.27
N PRO A 151 12.98 1.25 9.46
CA PRO A 151 13.98 1.68 10.44
C PRO A 151 15.39 1.77 9.85
N PRO A 152 16.19 2.80 10.18
CA PRO A 152 17.51 2.98 9.60
C PRO A 152 18.54 1.92 10.06
N LYS A 153 18.32 1.31 11.24
CA LYS A 153 19.23 0.29 11.81
C LYS A 153 18.80 -1.12 11.41
N THR A 154 19.74 -1.97 11.08
CA THR A 154 19.53 -3.36 10.61
C THR A 154 18.62 -4.19 11.53
N VAL A 155 18.88 -4.23 12.83
CA VAL A 155 18.11 -5.08 13.75
C VAL A 155 16.62 -4.72 13.80
N PRO A 156 16.22 -3.46 14.06
CA PRO A 156 14.81 -3.10 14.01
C PRO A 156 14.22 -3.22 12.61
N ARG A 157 14.97 -2.94 11.53
CA ARG A 157 14.51 -3.10 10.15
C ARG A 157 14.15 -4.56 9.83
N ARG A 158 15.03 -5.51 10.18
CA ARG A 158 14.77 -6.96 9.99
C ARG A 158 13.59 -7.44 10.81
N ARG A 159 13.42 -6.93 12.03
CA ARG A 159 12.25 -7.26 12.85
C ARG A 159 10.95 -6.82 12.17
N GLU A 160 10.88 -5.57 11.73
CA GLU A 160 9.71 -5.04 11.04
C GLU A 160 9.43 -5.80 9.72
N LEU A 161 10.47 -6.08 8.93
CA LEU A 161 10.33 -6.92 7.74
C LEU A 161 9.77 -8.31 8.06
N GLY A 162 10.18 -8.91 9.19
CA GLY A 162 9.64 -10.19 9.66
C GLY A 162 8.14 -10.12 10.00
N GLU A 163 7.70 -9.02 10.62
CA GLU A 163 6.28 -8.76 10.91
C GLU A 163 5.44 -8.60 9.62
N LEU A 164 6.04 -8.07 8.55
CA LEU A 164 5.40 -7.87 7.26
C LEU A 164 5.46 -9.10 6.35
N ALA A 165 6.31 -10.08 6.65
CA ALA A 165 6.62 -11.20 5.75
C ALA A 165 5.41 -12.06 5.37
N ALA A 166 4.41 -12.18 6.23
CA ALA A 166 3.22 -13.00 6.01
C ALA A 166 2.07 -12.27 5.32
N ILE A 167 2.19 -10.97 5.04
CA ILE A 167 1.11 -10.19 4.41
C ILE A 167 0.87 -10.71 2.98
N PRO A 168 -0.37 -11.18 2.64
CA PRO A 168 -0.68 -11.77 1.35
C PRO A 168 -0.96 -10.68 0.29
N GLY A 169 0.02 -9.83 0.00
CA GLY A 169 -0.08 -8.72 -0.94
C GLY A 169 1.27 -8.11 -1.25
N SER A 170 1.33 -7.24 -2.24
CA SER A 170 2.54 -6.49 -2.58
C SER A 170 2.89 -5.51 -1.47
N LEU A 171 4.15 -5.45 -1.05
CA LEU A 171 4.64 -4.53 -0.04
C LEU A 171 5.29 -3.33 -0.72
N ILE A 172 4.97 -2.12 -0.26
CA ILE A 172 5.52 -0.87 -0.81
C ILE A 172 6.27 -0.14 0.29
N PHE A 173 7.51 0.26 -0.02
CA PHE A 173 8.39 0.98 0.91
C PHE A 173 8.94 2.24 0.25
N PHE A 174 9.03 3.33 1.01
CA PHE A 174 9.90 4.45 0.67
C PHE A 174 11.30 4.21 1.25
N GLU A 175 12.32 4.62 0.53
CA GLU A 175 13.70 4.47 1.02
C GLU A 175 14.59 5.62 0.56
N GLY A 176 15.52 6.00 1.41
CA GLY A 176 16.58 6.94 1.04
C GLY A 176 17.62 6.26 0.14
N ALA A 177 18.04 6.94 -0.93
CA ALA A 177 18.99 6.40 -1.88
C ALA A 177 20.27 5.85 -1.24
N SER A 178 20.83 6.56 -0.25
CA SER A 178 22.04 6.13 0.48
C SER A 178 21.85 4.85 1.30
N ARG A 179 20.61 4.53 1.69
CA ARG A 179 20.28 3.35 2.51
C ARG A 179 19.85 2.14 1.66
N LEU A 180 19.55 2.36 0.36
CA LEU A 180 19.00 1.34 -0.53
C LEU A 180 19.79 0.02 -0.54
N PRO A 181 21.15 -0.01 -0.67
CA PRO A 181 21.89 -1.28 -0.68
C PRO A 181 21.70 -2.10 0.60
N ALA A 182 21.76 -1.44 1.76
CA ALA A 182 21.58 -2.09 3.05
C ALA A 182 20.13 -2.55 3.28
N ALA A 183 19.16 -1.77 2.80
CA ALA A 183 17.73 -2.12 2.89
C ALA A 183 17.41 -3.36 2.03
N LEU A 184 17.88 -3.41 0.78
CA LEU A 184 17.69 -4.57 -0.10
C LEU A 184 18.35 -5.84 0.43
N ALA A 185 19.55 -5.72 1.00
CA ALA A 185 20.22 -6.86 1.63
C ALA A 185 19.42 -7.44 2.81
N ASP A 186 18.83 -6.58 3.65
CA ASP A 186 17.97 -7.01 4.74
C ASP A 186 16.62 -7.56 4.25
N MET A 187 16.04 -6.97 3.19
CA MET A 187 14.83 -7.50 2.55
C MET A 187 15.05 -8.88 1.96
N ALA A 188 16.15 -9.10 1.22
CA ALA A 188 16.50 -10.40 0.66
C ALA A 188 16.71 -11.46 1.75
N ALA A 189 17.39 -11.08 2.85
CA ALA A 189 17.64 -11.98 3.96
C ALA A 189 16.39 -12.41 4.73
N VAL A 190 15.36 -11.52 4.82
CA VAL A 190 14.16 -11.78 5.63
C VAL A 190 13.00 -12.27 4.78
N LEU A 191 12.80 -11.68 3.59
CA LEU A 191 11.65 -11.99 2.72
C LEU A 191 11.97 -13.06 1.66
N GLY A 192 13.26 -13.42 1.51
CA GLY A 192 13.72 -14.35 0.47
C GLY A 192 13.76 -13.71 -0.93
N PRO A 193 13.93 -14.52 -1.99
CA PRO A 193 14.11 -14.07 -3.36
C PRO A 193 12.77 -13.70 -4.03
N ARG A 194 11.91 -12.96 -3.33
CA ARG A 194 10.63 -12.50 -3.91
C ARG A 194 10.87 -11.58 -5.09
N PRO A 195 10.03 -11.64 -6.13
CA PRO A 195 10.03 -10.64 -7.20
C PRO A 195 9.88 -9.23 -6.61
N ALA A 196 10.67 -8.29 -7.08
CA ALA A 196 10.64 -6.92 -6.58
C ALA A 196 10.95 -5.91 -7.68
N ALA A 197 10.65 -4.65 -7.41
CA ALA A 197 11.00 -3.53 -8.25
C ALA A 197 11.56 -2.37 -7.42
N VAL A 198 12.62 -1.76 -7.91
CA VAL A 198 13.18 -0.50 -7.39
C VAL A 198 12.84 0.58 -8.38
N ALA A 199 11.90 1.46 -8.02
CA ALA A 199 11.52 2.62 -8.80
C ALA A 199 12.27 3.85 -8.29
N ARG A 200 12.95 4.55 -9.19
CA ARG A 200 13.81 5.70 -8.89
C ARG A 200 13.36 6.90 -9.70
N GLU A 201 13.35 8.08 -9.09
CA GLU A 201 13.10 9.38 -9.74
C GLU A 201 11.82 9.36 -10.60
N LEU A 202 10.76 8.77 -10.09
CA LEU A 202 9.46 8.66 -10.77
C LEU A 202 8.98 10.02 -11.28
N THR A 203 8.48 10.06 -12.52
CA THR A 203 8.01 11.23 -13.27
C THR A 203 9.08 12.27 -13.63
N LYS A 204 10.34 12.03 -13.26
CA LYS A 204 11.48 12.93 -13.53
C LYS A 204 12.29 12.45 -14.75
N LEU A 205 13.23 13.30 -15.19
CA LEU A 205 14.09 13.02 -16.36
C LEU A 205 14.86 11.69 -16.27
N PHE A 206 15.24 11.29 -15.06
CA PHE A 206 16.02 10.08 -14.81
C PHE A 206 15.17 8.98 -14.16
N GLU A 207 13.90 8.89 -14.54
CA GLU A 207 13.02 7.81 -14.12
C GLU A 207 13.59 6.45 -14.55
N GLU A 208 13.68 5.54 -13.60
CA GLU A 208 14.14 4.17 -13.82
C GLU A 208 13.35 3.21 -12.95
N VAL A 209 12.97 2.08 -13.52
CA VAL A 209 12.36 0.97 -12.75
C VAL A 209 13.12 -0.32 -13.05
N ARG A 210 13.87 -0.79 -12.08
CA ARG A 210 14.62 -2.05 -12.14
C ARG A 210 13.83 -3.16 -11.47
N ARG A 211 13.58 -4.23 -12.20
CA ARG A 211 12.78 -5.39 -11.77
C ARG A 211 13.66 -6.62 -11.74
N ALA A 212 13.73 -7.32 -10.61
CA ALA A 212 14.40 -8.59 -10.45
C ALA A 212 14.00 -9.20 -9.07
N PRO A 213 14.35 -10.45 -8.79
CA PRO A 213 14.30 -10.98 -7.42
C PRO A 213 15.11 -10.12 -6.44
N LEU A 214 14.70 -10.11 -5.17
CA LEU A 214 15.33 -9.26 -4.13
C LEU A 214 16.82 -9.52 -3.95
N ASP A 215 17.27 -10.77 -4.05
CA ASP A 215 18.68 -11.15 -3.94
C ASP A 215 19.52 -10.60 -5.11
N GLU A 216 18.99 -10.63 -6.32
CA GLU A 216 19.62 -10.02 -7.50
C GLU A 216 19.69 -8.50 -7.39
N LEU A 217 18.59 -7.84 -6.93
CA LEU A 217 18.59 -6.40 -6.69
C LEU A 217 19.61 -6.04 -5.59
N ALA A 218 19.66 -6.81 -4.51
CA ALA A 218 20.64 -6.60 -3.44
C ALA A 218 22.09 -6.73 -3.95
N ALA A 219 22.39 -7.75 -4.75
CA ALA A 219 23.71 -7.96 -5.36
C ALA A 219 24.08 -6.82 -6.32
N HIS A 220 23.12 -6.38 -7.17
CA HIS A 220 23.32 -5.27 -8.09
C HIS A 220 23.70 -3.98 -7.34
N TYR A 221 22.89 -3.56 -6.36
CA TYR A 221 23.13 -2.30 -5.64
C TYR A 221 24.28 -2.39 -4.63
N ALA A 222 24.68 -3.59 -4.17
CA ALA A 222 25.91 -3.79 -3.42
C ALA A 222 27.15 -3.46 -4.27
N THR A 223 27.13 -3.79 -5.57
CA THR A 223 28.24 -3.53 -6.52
C THR A 223 28.19 -2.13 -7.11
N ALA A 224 27.02 -1.70 -7.56
CA ALA A 224 26.83 -0.38 -8.20
C ALA A 224 26.86 0.78 -7.19
N GLY A 225 26.65 0.49 -5.92
CA GLY A 225 26.52 1.49 -4.86
C GLY A 225 25.14 2.19 -4.84
N PRO A 226 24.97 3.16 -3.94
CA PRO A 226 23.72 3.88 -3.78
C PRO A 226 23.44 4.79 -5.00
N PRO A 227 22.25 4.72 -5.59
CA PRO A 227 21.87 5.63 -6.67
C PRO A 227 21.64 7.05 -6.12
N LYS A 228 21.39 8.02 -7.01
CA LYS A 228 20.91 9.35 -6.62
C LYS A 228 19.39 9.43 -6.79
N GLY A 229 18.75 10.26 -5.97
CA GLY A 229 17.33 10.59 -6.07
C GLY A 229 16.44 9.84 -5.08
N GLU A 230 15.14 9.89 -5.33
CA GLU A 230 14.09 9.32 -4.49
C GLU A 230 13.77 7.89 -4.93
N ILE A 231 13.55 7.02 -3.96
CA ILE A 231 13.38 5.58 -4.19
C ILE A 231 12.06 5.10 -3.60
N THR A 232 11.34 4.33 -4.39
CA THR A 232 10.22 3.50 -3.92
C THR A 232 10.53 2.04 -4.27
N ILE A 233 10.40 1.14 -3.30
CA ILE A 233 10.61 -0.29 -3.48
C ILE A 233 9.25 -0.98 -3.42
N VAL A 234 8.98 -1.87 -4.38
CA VAL A 234 7.81 -2.74 -4.36
C VAL A 234 8.28 -4.18 -4.32
N VAL A 235 7.79 -4.96 -3.36
CA VAL A 235 8.11 -6.37 -3.19
C VAL A 235 6.84 -7.19 -3.37
N GLY A 236 6.89 -8.23 -4.17
CA GLY A 236 5.76 -9.11 -4.42
C GLY A 236 5.26 -9.85 -3.16
N PRO A 237 4.06 -10.42 -3.21
CA PRO A 237 3.51 -11.22 -2.11
C PRO A 237 4.43 -12.42 -1.80
N PRO A 238 4.32 -13.03 -0.61
CA PRO A 238 4.93 -14.32 -0.37
C PRO A 238 4.43 -15.33 -1.39
N GLU A 239 5.28 -16.28 -1.77
CA GLU A 239 4.78 -17.46 -2.49
C GLU A 239 3.60 -18.03 -1.70
N ALA A 240 2.49 -18.29 -2.39
CA ALA A 240 1.40 -19.01 -1.77
C ALA A 240 2.01 -20.27 -1.17
N ALA A 241 1.82 -20.50 0.14
CA ALA A 241 2.22 -21.75 0.73
C ALA A 241 1.72 -22.86 -0.21
N ALA A 242 2.65 -23.66 -0.73
CA ALA A 242 2.28 -24.74 -1.66
C ALA A 242 1.08 -25.45 -1.04
N ALA A 243 0.00 -25.57 -1.79
CA ALA A 243 -1.20 -26.26 -1.29
C ALA A 243 -0.71 -27.57 -0.67
N PRO A 244 -1.16 -27.92 0.54
CA PRO A 244 -0.64 -29.07 1.24
C PRO A 244 -0.57 -30.23 0.26
N ALA A 245 0.59 -30.87 0.15
CA ALA A 245 0.77 -31.98 -0.77
C ALA A 245 -0.37 -33.00 -0.54
N GLY A 246 -0.88 -33.64 -1.59
CA GLY A 246 -2.00 -34.55 -1.46
C GLY A 246 -1.86 -35.54 -0.30
N ALA A 247 -0.60 -35.94 0.02
CA ALA A 247 -0.26 -36.76 1.17
C ALA A 247 -0.61 -36.10 2.54
N ALA A 248 -0.39 -34.79 2.70
CA ALA A 248 -0.74 -34.10 3.94
C ALA A 248 -2.26 -33.93 4.11
N ILE A 249 -2.98 -33.77 3.00
CA ILE A 249 -4.46 -33.75 3.01
C ILE A 249 -4.98 -35.15 3.37
N ASP A 250 -4.36 -36.21 2.81
CA ASP A 250 -4.74 -37.60 3.08
C ASP A 250 -4.53 -37.98 4.54
N GLU A 251 -3.39 -37.59 5.12
CA GLU A 251 -3.08 -37.83 6.54
C GLU A 251 -4.05 -37.09 7.47
N ALA A 252 -4.32 -35.81 7.18
CA ALA A 252 -5.27 -35.01 7.95
C ALA A 252 -6.70 -35.58 7.85
N LEU A 253 -7.13 -36.02 6.64
CA LEU A 253 -8.42 -36.66 6.42
C LEU A 253 -8.51 -38.00 7.12
N ALA A 254 -7.49 -38.86 7.04
CA ALA A 254 -7.46 -40.16 7.72
C ALA A 254 -7.60 -39.98 9.25
N GLY A 255 -6.87 -39.03 9.83
CA GLY A 255 -6.96 -38.66 11.24
C GLY A 255 -8.31 -38.08 11.65
N ALA A 256 -8.99 -37.34 10.79
CA ALA A 256 -10.30 -36.79 11.04
C ALA A 256 -11.42 -37.82 10.87
N LEU A 257 -11.38 -38.64 9.81
CA LEU A 257 -12.35 -39.67 9.50
C LEU A 257 -12.42 -40.81 10.55
N SER A 258 -11.32 -41.03 11.28
CA SER A 258 -11.33 -42.01 12.39
C SER A 258 -12.21 -41.57 13.59
N ARG A 259 -12.65 -40.31 13.66
CA ARG A 259 -13.33 -39.71 14.81
C ARG A 259 -14.59 -38.92 14.47
N LEU A 260 -14.75 -38.53 13.21
CA LEU A 260 -15.79 -37.63 12.75
C LEU A 260 -16.54 -38.24 11.54
N SER A 261 -17.76 -37.75 11.31
CA SER A 261 -18.47 -38.03 10.06
C SER A 261 -17.69 -37.43 8.87
N LEU A 262 -17.93 -38.04 7.66
CA LEU A 262 -17.30 -37.53 6.42
C LEU A 262 -17.49 -36.03 6.25
N ARG A 263 -18.69 -35.54 6.55
CA ARG A 263 -19.01 -34.09 6.43
C ARG A 263 -18.20 -33.25 7.40
N ASP A 264 -18.16 -33.66 8.66
CA ASP A 264 -17.46 -32.91 9.73
C ASP A 264 -15.93 -33.01 9.57
N ALA A 265 -15.43 -34.16 9.12
CA ALA A 265 -14.00 -34.34 8.80
C ALA A 265 -13.56 -33.42 7.66
N VAL A 266 -14.36 -33.34 6.59
CA VAL A 266 -14.09 -32.43 5.46
C VAL A 266 -14.11 -30.97 5.90
N ASP A 267 -15.10 -30.54 6.69
CA ASP A 267 -15.21 -29.18 7.19
C ASP A 267 -14.04 -28.83 8.12
N SER A 268 -13.65 -29.73 8.99
CA SER A 268 -12.52 -29.57 9.90
C SER A 268 -11.19 -29.44 9.13
N VAL A 269 -10.92 -30.35 8.20
CA VAL A 269 -9.67 -30.34 7.42
C VAL A 269 -9.62 -29.17 6.44
N ALA A 270 -10.72 -28.80 5.79
CA ALA A 270 -10.79 -27.64 4.91
C ALA A 270 -10.47 -26.35 5.68
N THR A 271 -11.01 -26.19 6.89
CA THR A 271 -10.73 -25.05 7.76
C THR A 271 -9.28 -25.05 8.25
N ALA A 272 -8.78 -26.18 8.72
CA ALA A 272 -7.42 -26.29 9.28
C ALA A 272 -6.32 -26.05 8.24
N LEU A 273 -6.54 -26.51 7.00
CA LEU A 273 -5.56 -26.38 5.91
C LEU A 273 -5.81 -25.18 5.00
N GLY A 274 -6.88 -24.41 5.21
CA GLY A 274 -7.24 -23.25 4.38
C GLY A 274 -7.60 -23.62 2.94
N LEU A 275 -8.14 -24.84 2.71
CA LEU A 275 -8.46 -25.36 1.39
C LEU A 275 -9.95 -25.22 1.07
N PRO A 276 -10.31 -25.08 -0.25
CA PRO A 276 -11.69 -25.12 -0.67
C PRO A 276 -12.35 -26.45 -0.26
N ARG A 277 -13.49 -26.37 0.42
CA ARG A 277 -14.24 -27.56 0.89
C ARG A 277 -14.48 -28.58 -0.20
N ARG A 278 -14.74 -28.15 -1.44
CA ARG A 278 -14.95 -29.00 -2.61
C ARG A 278 -13.75 -29.89 -2.94
N GLU A 279 -12.54 -29.36 -2.80
CA GLU A 279 -11.29 -30.09 -3.06
C GLU A 279 -11.05 -31.16 -2.00
N VAL A 280 -11.23 -30.79 -0.72
CA VAL A 280 -11.08 -31.72 0.41
C VAL A 280 -12.12 -32.82 0.36
N TYR A 281 -13.38 -32.51 -0.03
CA TYR A 281 -14.44 -33.48 -0.20
C TYR A 281 -14.13 -34.48 -1.33
N ALA A 282 -13.68 -34.01 -2.48
CA ALA A 282 -13.29 -34.86 -3.59
C ALA A 282 -12.15 -35.83 -3.19
N ARG A 283 -11.20 -35.36 -2.39
CA ARG A 283 -10.08 -36.15 -1.88
C ARG A 283 -10.55 -37.17 -0.85
N ALA A 284 -11.47 -36.81 0.04
CA ALA A 284 -12.05 -37.71 1.04
C ALA A 284 -12.79 -38.87 0.39
N LEU A 285 -13.54 -38.63 -0.70
CA LEU A 285 -14.19 -39.70 -1.48
C LEU A 285 -13.18 -40.66 -2.12
N GLN A 286 -12.06 -40.15 -2.64
CA GLN A 286 -10.99 -40.99 -3.20
C GLN A 286 -10.35 -41.89 -2.14
N LEU A 287 -10.16 -41.38 -0.91
CA LEU A 287 -9.62 -42.16 0.20
C LEU A 287 -10.61 -43.21 0.67
N SER A 288 -11.88 -42.86 0.79
CA SER A 288 -12.93 -43.82 1.16
C SER A 288 -13.09 -44.99 0.14
N ALA A 289 -12.85 -44.67 -1.15
CA ALA A 289 -12.90 -45.71 -2.21
C ALA A 289 -11.65 -46.60 -2.27
N ARG A 290 -10.55 -46.22 -1.61
CA ARG A 290 -9.29 -46.96 -1.55
C ARG A 290 -9.14 -47.83 -0.30
N SER A 291 -10.05 -47.75 0.67
CA SER A 291 -10.06 -48.64 1.83
C SER A 291 -10.68 -49.97 1.40
N PRO A 292 -9.94 -51.05 1.27
CA PRO A 292 -10.51 -52.33 0.89
C PRO A 292 -11.23 -52.94 2.10
N ALA A 293 -12.53 -53.09 2.00
CA ALA A 293 -13.24 -54.16 2.65
C ALA A 293 -12.99 -55.42 1.84
N ASP A 294 -11.86 -56.13 2.07
CA ASP A 294 -11.65 -57.49 1.55
C ASP A 294 -10.67 -58.21 2.49
N THR A 295 -11.23 -58.73 3.56
CA THR A 295 -10.74 -59.94 4.23
C THR A 295 -11.95 -60.62 4.87
N GLU A 296 -12.83 -61.19 4.03
CA GLU A 296 -13.76 -62.19 4.50
C GLU A 296 -13.56 -63.48 3.67
N GLY A 297 -13.20 -64.52 4.36
CA GLY A 297 -13.67 -65.87 4.05
C GLY A 297 -12.78 -66.73 3.20
N GLU A 298 -11.76 -67.34 3.75
CA GLU A 298 -11.47 -68.70 3.46
C GLU A 298 -11.68 -69.52 4.74
N THR A 299 -12.93 -69.98 4.92
CA THR A 299 -13.22 -71.11 5.82
C THR A 299 -12.86 -72.37 5.08
N ASP A 300 -11.91 -73.03 5.64
CA ASP A 300 -11.49 -74.38 5.41
C ASP A 300 -12.67 -75.40 5.58
N GLU A 301 -12.98 -76.20 4.56
CA GLU A 301 -13.72 -77.44 4.66
C GLU A 301 -12.85 -78.55 4.03
N THR A 302 -12.24 -79.31 4.89
CA THR A 302 -12.26 -80.81 4.95
C THR A 302 -11.13 -81.31 5.83
#